data_34aab1e810ae4e33470b78085c6ed150
#
_entry.id   34aab1e810ae4e33470b78085c6ed150
#
_cell.length_a   1.000
_cell.length_b   1.000
_cell.length_c   1.000
_cell.angle_alpha   90.00
_cell.angle_beta   90.00
_cell.angle_gamma   90.00
#
_symmetry.space_group_name_H-M   'P 1'
#
loop_
_entity.id
_entity.type
_entity.pdbx_description
1 polymer ?
#
loop_
_entity_poly.entity_id
_entity_poly.type
_entity_poly.pdbx_seq_one_letter_code
_entity_poly.pdbx_strand_id
1 'polypeptide(L)'
;KAGYHLARASHQLPVRPEYCGEVKKVSENNEEAIRGLLMQKDRPTAILVSDDILAVSLERVCLENHLAIPEDLSIISFNNSLFARLTSPQLTSIDIGAGQLGSEAASQIINHIENPNLLATKIIVPHHLIERDSCCKI
;
A
#
# COMPACT_ATOMS: atom_id res chain seq x y z
N LYS A 1 3.84 -2.12 8.48
CA LYS A 1 4.63 -3.29 8.97
C LYS A 1 3.91 -4.01 10.12
N ALA A 2 3.57 -3.32 11.25
CA ALA A 2 2.92 -3.96 12.39
C ALA A 2 1.59 -4.65 12.03
N GLY A 3 0.71 -4.00 11.27
CA GLY A 3 -0.57 -4.59 10.82
C GLY A 3 -0.40 -5.84 9.96
N TYR A 4 0.61 -5.88 9.09
CA TYR A 4 0.94 -7.07 8.32
C TYR A 4 1.35 -8.24 9.21
N HIS A 5 2.24 -7.99 10.20
CA HIS A 5 2.63 -9.04 11.15
C HIS A 5 1.45 -9.55 11.98
N LEU A 6 0.57 -8.64 12.43
CA LEU A 6 -0.62 -9.00 13.19
C LEU A 6 -1.58 -9.86 12.35
N ALA A 7 -1.86 -9.47 11.10
CA ALA A 7 -2.71 -10.24 10.20
C ALA A 7 -2.15 -11.64 9.92
N ARG A 8 -0.84 -11.76 9.69
CA ARG A 8 -0.18 -13.06 9.50
C ARG A 8 -0.32 -13.94 10.74
N ALA A 9 -0.11 -13.36 11.93
CA ALA A 9 -0.23 -14.08 13.19
C ALA A 9 -1.67 -14.55 13.45
N SER A 10 -2.68 -13.72 13.20
CA SER A 10 -4.10 -14.08 13.40
C SER A 10 -4.56 -15.20 12.47
N HIS A 11 -3.92 -15.36 11.32
CA HIS A 11 -4.19 -16.45 10.37
C HIS A 11 -3.20 -17.62 10.49
N GLN A 12 -2.37 -17.65 11.55
CA GLN A 12 -1.34 -18.69 11.78
C GLN A 12 -0.37 -18.88 10.60
N LEU A 13 -0.11 -17.80 9.87
CA LEU A 13 0.81 -17.82 8.72
C LEU A 13 2.20 -17.33 9.14
N PRO A 14 3.28 -18.03 8.76
CA PRO A 14 4.63 -17.58 9.09
C PRO A 14 4.95 -16.25 8.42
N VAL A 15 5.59 -15.33 9.15
CA VAL A 15 6.19 -14.13 8.56
C VAL A 15 7.52 -14.54 7.93
N ARG A 16 7.70 -14.20 6.66
CA ARG A 16 8.96 -14.39 5.94
C ARG A 16 9.67 -13.03 5.82
N PRO A 17 10.76 -12.80 6.57
CA PRO A 17 11.46 -11.51 6.56
C PRO A 17 11.96 -11.13 5.17
N GLU A 18 12.35 -12.11 4.35
CA GLU A 18 12.81 -11.95 2.97
C GLU A 18 11.76 -11.35 2.04
N TYR A 19 10.46 -11.40 2.40
CA TYR A 19 9.36 -10.79 1.67
C TYR A 19 8.99 -9.41 2.19
N CYS A 20 9.69 -8.90 3.20
CA CYS A 20 9.44 -7.60 3.80
C CYS A 20 10.49 -6.58 3.35
N GLY A 21 10.34 -6.04 2.15
CA GLY A 21 11.20 -4.97 1.64
C GLY A 21 10.92 -3.63 2.33
N GLU A 22 11.96 -2.82 2.52
CA GLU A 22 11.84 -1.43 2.95
C GLU A 22 12.37 -0.51 1.84
N VAL A 23 11.52 0.42 1.43
CA VAL A 23 11.87 1.46 0.45
C VAL A 23 12.27 2.71 1.22
N LYS A 24 13.48 3.22 0.99
CA LYS A 24 14.01 4.37 1.75
C LYS A 24 13.37 5.69 1.34
N LYS A 25 13.10 5.90 0.04
CA LYS A 25 12.39 7.06 -0.52
C LYS A 25 11.70 6.68 -1.83
N VAL A 26 10.53 7.27 -2.09
CA VAL A 26 9.79 7.07 -3.35
C VAL A 26 10.57 7.60 -4.56
N SER A 27 11.48 8.55 -4.37
CA SER A 27 12.30 9.15 -5.43
C SER A 27 13.58 8.37 -5.77
N GLU A 28 13.91 7.32 -5.01
CA GLU A 28 15.05 6.48 -5.31
C GLU A 28 14.64 5.33 -6.23
N ASN A 29 15.57 4.84 -7.03
CA ASN A 29 15.31 3.70 -7.92
C ASN A 29 15.06 2.43 -7.09
N ASN A 30 13.79 2.16 -6.83
CA ASN A 30 13.35 0.99 -6.06
C ASN A 30 13.28 -0.28 -6.92
N GLU A 31 13.54 -0.18 -8.21
CA GLU A 31 13.39 -1.27 -9.16
C GLU A 31 14.33 -2.44 -8.86
N GLU A 32 15.56 -2.15 -8.41
CA GLU A 32 16.51 -3.20 -8.05
C GLU A 32 16.01 -4.03 -6.87
N ALA A 33 15.47 -3.37 -5.84
CA ALA A 33 14.87 -4.03 -4.69
C ALA A 33 13.63 -4.85 -5.09
N ILE A 34 12.78 -4.30 -5.96
CA ILE A 34 11.60 -4.98 -6.51
C ILE A 34 12.04 -6.20 -7.34
N ARG A 35 13.03 -6.05 -8.23
CA ARG A 35 13.58 -7.17 -9.01
C ARG A 35 14.13 -8.25 -8.10
N GLY A 36 14.90 -7.87 -7.08
CA GLY A 36 15.45 -8.80 -6.09
C GLY A 36 14.37 -9.63 -5.39
N LEU A 37 13.19 -9.02 -5.12
CA LEU A 37 12.04 -9.71 -4.55
C LEU A 37 11.37 -10.66 -5.55
N LEU A 38 11.15 -10.19 -6.79
CA LEU A 38 10.39 -10.94 -7.81
C LEU A 38 11.18 -12.06 -8.47
N MET A 39 12.51 -11.97 -8.51
CA MET A 39 13.37 -12.95 -9.17
C MET A 39 13.82 -14.09 -8.23
N GLN A 40 13.32 -14.14 -7.00
CA GLN A 40 13.58 -15.27 -6.10
C GLN A 40 12.92 -16.54 -6.62
N LYS A 41 13.56 -17.70 -6.35
CA LYS A 41 13.00 -19.01 -6.73
C LYS A 41 11.62 -19.25 -6.09
N ASP A 42 11.42 -18.77 -4.87
CA ASP A 42 10.18 -18.86 -4.10
C ASP A 42 9.61 -17.43 -3.95
N ARG A 43 9.26 -16.80 -5.10
CA ARG A 43 8.74 -15.43 -5.11
C ARG A 43 7.33 -15.35 -4.51
N PRO A 44 6.94 -14.21 -3.93
CA PRO A 44 5.57 -14.01 -3.50
C PRO A 44 4.61 -13.98 -4.71
N THR A 45 3.40 -14.49 -4.51
CA THR A 45 2.29 -14.41 -5.48
C THR A 45 1.34 -13.24 -5.20
N ALA A 46 1.56 -12.52 -4.10
CA ALA A 46 0.83 -11.31 -3.76
C ALA A 46 1.73 -10.33 -3.00
N ILE A 47 1.61 -9.04 -3.31
CA ILE A 47 2.39 -7.97 -2.68
C ILE A 47 1.44 -6.85 -2.21
N LEU A 48 1.63 -6.45 -0.94
CA LEU A 48 1.04 -5.24 -0.38
C LEU A 48 2.07 -4.12 -0.42
N VAL A 49 1.77 -3.05 -1.14
CA VAL A 49 2.67 -1.92 -1.39
C VAL A 49 2.24 -0.70 -0.59
N SER A 50 3.18 0.08 -0.08
CA SER A 50 2.90 1.23 0.82
C SER A 50 2.17 2.40 0.17
N ASP A 51 2.22 2.53 -1.16
CA ASP A 51 1.54 3.58 -1.92
C ASP A 51 1.38 3.21 -3.40
N ASP A 52 0.49 3.94 -4.10
CA ASP A 52 0.17 3.68 -5.50
C ASP A 52 1.36 3.97 -6.45
N ILE A 53 2.24 4.93 -6.12
CA ILE A 53 3.39 5.27 -6.98
C ILE A 53 4.40 4.12 -6.99
N LEU A 54 4.64 3.52 -5.83
CA LEU A 54 5.51 2.35 -5.74
C LEU A 54 4.87 1.14 -6.45
N ALA A 55 3.53 1.02 -6.41
CA ALA A 55 2.81 -0.01 -7.15
C ALA A 55 2.98 0.15 -8.67
N VAL A 56 2.97 1.38 -9.21
CA VAL A 56 3.28 1.65 -10.63
C VAL A 56 4.69 1.16 -10.99
N SER A 57 5.68 1.41 -10.12
CA SER A 57 7.04 0.90 -10.32
C SER A 57 7.11 -0.62 -10.31
N LEU A 58 6.33 -1.26 -9.42
CA LEU A 58 6.19 -2.72 -9.36
C LEU A 58 5.57 -3.28 -10.64
N GLU A 59 4.46 -2.70 -11.14
CA GLU A 59 3.84 -3.10 -12.40
C GLU A 59 4.81 -3.01 -13.57
N ARG A 60 5.60 -1.92 -13.64
CA ARG A 60 6.62 -1.78 -14.69
C ARG A 60 7.65 -2.89 -14.63
N VAL A 61 8.17 -3.24 -13.44
CA VAL A 61 9.12 -4.35 -13.29
C VAL A 61 8.48 -5.69 -13.65
N CYS A 62 7.20 -5.90 -13.33
CA CYS A 62 6.47 -7.10 -13.75
C CYS A 62 6.40 -7.18 -15.27
N LEU A 63 6.00 -6.10 -15.94
CA LEU A 63 5.91 -6.04 -17.39
C LEU A 63 7.25 -6.36 -18.08
N GLU A 64 8.35 -5.76 -17.60
CA GLU A 64 9.71 -5.98 -18.13
C GLU A 64 10.18 -7.44 -17.95
N ASN A 65 9.64 -8.16 -16.96
CA ASN A 65 9.99 -9.55 -16.67
C ASN A 65 8.90 -10.55 -17.08
N HIS A 66 7.92 -10.11 -17.91
CA HIS A 66 6.84 -10.96 -18.42
C HIS A 66 5.98 -11.62 -17.32
N LEU A 67 5.83 -10.95 -16.18
CA LEU A 67 4.91 -11.37 -15.11
C LEU A 67 3.54 -10.75 -15.33
N ALA A 68 2.53 -11.57 -15.46
CA ALA A 68 1.15 -11.12 -15.63
C ALA A 68 0.53 -10.68 -14.27
N ILE A 69 -0.20 -9.57 -14.28
CA ILE A 69 -0.99 -9.08 -13.16
C ILE A 69 -2.45 -9.16 -13.60
N PRO A 70 -3.32 -9.84 -12.85
CA PRO A 70 -3.11 -10.43 -11.51
C PRO A 70 -2.66 -11.91 -11.50
N GLU A 71 -2.50 -12.59 -12.64
CA GLU A 71 -2.37 -14.04 -12.75
C GLU A 71 -1.10 -14.58 -12.08
N ASP A 72 0.03 -13.91 -12.28
CA ASP A 72 1.32 -14.28 -11.68
C ASP A 72 1.59 -13.56 -10.35
N LEU A 73 1.00 -12.37 -10.18
CA LEU A 73 1.21 -11.52 -9.02
C LEU A 73 -0.01 -10.63 -8.76
N SER A 74 -0.66 -10.81 -7.62
CA SER A 74 -1.67 -9.88 -7.12
C SER A 74 -1.04 -8.68 -6.41
N ILE A 75 -1.57 -7.47 -6.64
CA ILE A 75 -1.05 -6.22 -6.04
C ILE A 75 -2.16 -5.48 -5.33
N ILE A 76 -1.92 -5.11 -4.07
CA ILE A 76 -2.74 -4.18 -3.30
C ILE A 76 -1.87 -2.99 -2.89
N SER A 77 -2.39 -1.78 -3.08
CA SER A 77 -1.70 -0.53 -2.73
C SER A 77 -2.48 0.30 -1.69
N PHE A 78 -1.96 1.49 -1.39
CA PHE A 78 -2.58 2.47 -0.50
C PHE A 78 -2.72 3.81 -1.19
N ASN A 79 -3.69 4.60 -0.72
CA ASN A 79 -4.04 5.98 -0.99
C ASN A 79 -5.16 6.16 -2.01
N ASN A 80 -5.48 5.19 -2.85
CA ASN A 80 -6.49 5.29 -3.92
C ASN A 80 -6.34 6.59 -4.73
N SER A 81 -5.11 6.93 -5.06
CA SER A 81 -4.77 8.12 -5.82
C SER A 81 -5.17 7.99 -7.30
N LEU A 82 -4.93 9.04 -8.08
CA LEU A 82 -5.14 9.00 -9.52
C LEU A 82 -4.34 7.87 -10.20
N PHE A 83 -3.14 7.57 -9.71
CA PHE A 83 -2.29 6.51 -10.24
C PHE A 83 -2.97 5.14 -10.19
N ALA A 84 -3.68 4.80 -9.11
CA ALA A 84 -4.37 3.53 -8.99
C ALA A 84 -5.43 3.29 -10.09
N ARG A 85 -5.93 4.35 -10.73
CA ARG A 85 -6.92 4.29 -11.81
C ARG A 85 -6.33 4.40 -13.21
N LEU A 86 -5.08 4.85 -13.32
CA LEU A 86 -4.41 5.05 -14.60
C LEU A 86 -3.55 3.86 -15.03
N THR A 87 -3.28 2.93 -14.13
CA THR A 87 -2.55 1.69 -14.43
C THR A 87 -3.41 0.69 -15.21
N SER A 88 -2.76 -0.28 -15.84
CA SER A 88 -3.40 -1.40 -16.53
C SER A 88 -2.67 -2.70 -16.22
N PRO A 89 -3.28 -3.57 -15.40
CA PRO A 89 -4.63 -3.49 -14.79
C PRO A 89 -4.75 -2.36 -13.77
N GLN A 90 -5.99 -1.90 -13.49
CA GLN A 90 -6.22 -0.89 -12.45
C GLN A 90 -5.93 -1.47 -11.06
N LEU A 91 -5.27 -0.69 -10.19
CA LEU A 91 -4.86 -1.14 -8.87
C LEU A 91 -6.01 -1.23 -7.87
N THR A 92 -6.16 -2.38 -7.24
CA THR A 92 -6.87 -2.53 -5.97
C THR A 92 -6.11 -1.74 -4.91
N SER A 93 -6.76 -0.77 -4.28
CA SER A 93 -6.08 0.16 -3.36
C SER A 93 -6.93 0.48 -2.14
N ILE A 94 -6.27 0.70 -1.01
CA ILE A 94 -6.92 1.13 0.23
C ILE A 94 -7.09 2.65 0.20
N ASP A 95 -8.34 3.09 0.14
CA ASP A 95 -8.69 4.51 0.32
C ASP A 95 -8.62 4.87 1.79
N ILE A 96 -7.72 5.77 2.14
CA ILE A 96 -7.50 6.24 3.50
C ILE A 96 -8.41 7.41 3.91
N GLY A 97 -9.30 7.85 3.03
CA GLY A 97 -10.15 9.01 3.27
C GLY A 97 -9.35 10.31 3.40
N ALA A 98 -8.36 10.54 2.52
CA ALA A 98 -7.40 11.64 2.64
C ALA A 98 -8.05 13.02 2.77
N GLY A 99 -9.18 13.26 2.07
CA GLY A 99 -9.94 14.52 2.19
C GLY A 99 -10.52 14.70 3.59
N GLN A 100 -11.16 13.68 4.14
CA GLN A 100 -11.70 13.72 5.49
C GLN A 100 -10.58 13.83 6.53
N LEU A 101 -9.50 13.08 6.36
CA LEU A 101 -8.33 13.16 7.25
C LEU A 101 -7.76 14.58 7.30
N GLY A 102 -7.62 15.23 6.15
CA GLY A 102 -7.17 16.64 6.06
C GLY A 102 -8.12 17.61 6.73
N SER A 103 -9.44 17.45 6.53
CA SER A 103 -10.47 18.30 7.17
C SER A 103 -10.46 18.15 8.70
N GLU A 104 -10.40 16.92 9.20
CA GLU A 104 -10.32 16.64 10.65
C GLU A 104 -9.04 17.22 11.26
N ALA A 105 -7.90 17.06 10.58
CA ALA A 105 -6.62 17.61 11.03
C ALA A 105 -6.68 19.15 11.13
N ALA A 106 -7.22 19.83 10.11
CA ALA A 106 -7.39 21.28 10.10
C ALA A 106 -8.32 21.74 11.23
N SER A 107 -9.45 21.06 11.43
CA SER A 107 -10.39 21.36 12.51
C SER A 107 -9.74 21.24 13.89
N GLN A 108 -8.95 20.17 14.10
CA GLN A 108 -8.23 19.97 15.37
C GLN A 108 -7.20 21.08 15.63
N ILE A 109 -6.46 21.48 14.60
CA ILE A 109 -5.47 22.58 14.73
C ILE A 109 -6.17 23.89 15.10
N ILE A 110 -7.25 24.26 14.42
CA ILE A 110 -8.01 25.47 14.69
C ILE A 110 -8.55 25.43 16.13
N ASN A 111 -9.18 24.34 16.55
CA ASN A 111 -9.72 24.18 17.90
C ASN A 111 -8.66 24.35 18.98
N HIS A 112 -7.44 23.81 18.77
CA HIS A 112 -6.33 23.95 19.73
C HIS A 112 -5.74 25.37 19.74
N ILE A 113 -5.75 26.08 18.63
CA ILE A 113 -5.34 27.50 18.60
C ILE A 113 -6.33 28.37 19.38
N GLU A 114 -7.63 28.13 19.19
CA GLU A 114 -8.69 28.89 19.88
C GLU A 114 -8.80 28.51 21.37
N ASN A 115 -8.54 27.26 21.72
CA ASN A 115 -8.63 26.73 23.09
C ASN A 115 -7.38 25.92 23.45
N PRO A 116 -6.27 26.59 23.87
CA PRO A 116 -5.00 25.91 24.12
C PRO A 116 -5.04 24.85 25.23
N ASN A 117 -6.08 24.84 26.07
CA ASN A 117 -6.25 23.89 27.17
C ASN A 117 -7.06 22.62 26.78
N LEU A 118 -7.45 22.50 25.49
CA LEU A 118 -8.12 21.29 25.03
C LEU A 118 -7.21 20.06 25.16
N LEU A 119 -7.79 18.97 25.64
CA LEU A 119 -7.11 17.69 25.67
C LEU A 119 -6.86 17.16 24.24
N ALA A 120 -5.67 16.62 24.03
CA ALA A 120 -5.35 15.93 22.78
C ALA A 120 -6.29 14.72 22.59
N THR A 121 -6.94 14.64 21.43
CA THR A 121 -7.84 13.54 21.07
C THR A 121 -7.28 12.75 19.89
N LYS A 122 -7.58 11.45 19.84
CA LYS A 122 -7.28 10.60 18.71
C LYS A 122 -8.54 10.41 17.87
N ILE A 123 -8.50 10.90 16.64
CA ILE A 123 -9.56 10.68 15.65
C ILE A 123 -9.13 9.57 14.69
N ILE A 124 -10.01 8.62 14.44
CA ILE A 124 -9.78 7.55 13.47
C ILE A 124 -10.74 7.77 12.31
N VAL A 125 -10.19 8.06 11.13
CA VAL A 125 -10.95 8.18 9.89
C VAL A 125 -11.13 6.78 9.29
N PRO A 126 -12.34 6.41 8.85
CA PRO A 126 -12.58 5.13 8.18
C PRO A 126 -11.75 5.00 6.91
N HIS A 127 -11.36 3.78 6.60
CA HIS A 127 -10.71 3.41 5.35
C HIS A 127 -11.55 2.37 4.61
N HIS A 128 -11.39 2.29 3.29
CA HIS A 128 -12.13 1.36 2.44
C HIS A 128 -11.18 0.67 1.47
N LEU A 129 -11.37 -0.63 1.25
CA LEU A 129 -10.71 -1.31 0.15
C LEU A 129 -11.51 -1.06 -1.14
N ILE A 130 -10.86 -0.48 -2.13
CA ILE A 130 -11.41 -0.29 -3.46
C ILE A 130 -10.86 -1.39 -4.35
N GLU A 131 -11.68 -2.41 -4.56
CA GLU A 131 -11.34 -3.56 -5.40
C GLU A 131 -11.35 -3.17 -6.87
N ARG A 132 -10.31 -3.59 -7.62
CA ARG A 132 -10.14 -3.43 -9.08
C ARG A 132 -9.48 -4.68 -9.66
N ASP A 133 -8.73 -4.52 -10.75
CA ASP A 133 -8.29 -5.63 -11.60
C ASP A 133 -6.92 -6.23 -11.20
N SER A 134 -6.18 -5.61 -10.26
CA SER A 134 -4.82 -6.05 -9.89
C SER A 134 -4.77 -7.23 -8.92
N CYS A 135 -5.90 -7.81 -8.55
CA CYS A 135 -6.00 -8.97 -7.67
C CYS A 135 -6.91 -10.03 -8.25
N CYS A 136 -6.51 -11.29 -8.12
CA CYS A 136 -7.38 -12.43 -8.41
C CYS A 136 -7.38 -13.44 -7.27
N LYS A 137 -8.34 -14.33 -7.29
CA LYS A 137 -8.37 -15.50 -6.41
C LYS A 137 -7.40 -16.54 -6.95
N ILE A 138 -6.51 -17.03 -6.10
CA ILE A 138 -5.59 -18.15 -6.37
C ILE A 138 -6.31 -19.46 -6.12
#